data_1d0a2fd8baa386cab853743ccba60bd0
#
_entry.id   1d0a2fd8baa386cab853743ccba60bd0
#
_cell.length_a   1.000
_cell.length_b   1.000
_cell.length_c   1.000
_cell.angle_alpha   90.00
_cell.angle_beta   90.00
_cell.angle_gamma   90.00
#
_symmetry.space_group_name_H-M   'P 1'
#
loop_
_entity.id
_entity.type
_entity.pdbx_description
1 polymer ?
#
loop_
_entity_poly.entity_id
_entity_poly.type
_entity_poly.pdbx_seq_one_letter_code
_entity_poly.pdbx_strand_id
1 'polypeptide(L)'
;MKKITRRNFTKFIGATGTASLVGMPSLVFGASKKVVVVGGGFGGATAAKYLRKLDSSIEVTLVEPNPTYYTCPFSNTVLGGIKNMSDIAHGYGAMKNKHGVRVIHAKAKNVNGNSKTVTLDNGRKLDFDRAIVSPGIDLRFDSMEGYSQSAAEKMPHSWKAGPQTALLRKQLEAMPDGGTVLICPPGNPFRCPPGPYERTSLIAHYLKTHKPKSKIIVLDAKEKFSKQGLFMSGWDLHYGDLIEWRAGSAGGKISRVDPQNMQVETEFGMEKGDVVNFIPAQQAGQVARDSGLANSKGWCPVNQVTFESTLQPGVHVIGDSCIAGKMPKSGFSANSQGKVAAAAIVSAFSGSSPIEPSYANTCYSLVTPDHGISVAKVYKISNNSIVGVKGSGGLSPKKENVMTRQKEAEYAQGWYDAIVQDMFA
;
A
#
# COMPACT_ATOMS: atom_id res chain seq x y z
N MET A 1 -40.65 35.92 -8.22
CA MET A 1 -40.53 34.43 -8.31
C MET A 1 -41.32 33.80 -7.17
N LYS A 2 -42.49 33.20 -7.45
CA LYS A 2 -43.37 32.58 -6.44
C LYS A 2 -42.82 31.20 -6.10
N LYS A 3 -42.57 30.94 -4.82
CA LYS A 3 -42.16 29.61 -4.30
C LYS A 3 -43.26 28.58 -4.50
N ILE A 4 -43.00 27.50 -5.22
CA ILE A 4 -43.87 26.35 -5.37
C ILE A 4 -43.75 25.52 -4.09
N THR A 5 -44.85 25.38 -3.30
CA THR A 5 -44.88 24.56 -2.10
C THR A 5 -45.39 23.18 -2.44
N ARG A 6 -44.94 22.17 -1.67
CA ARG A 6 -45.28 20.74 -1.80
C ARG A 6 -46.79 20.46 -1.90
N ARG A 7 -47.64 21.38 -1.44
CA ARG A 7 -49.12 21.23 -1.42
C ARG A 7 -49.77 21.48 -2.78
N ASN A 8 -49.09 22.07 -3.77
CA ASN A 8 -49.63 22.34 -5.11
C ASN A 8 -49.36 21.24 -6.13
N PHE A 9 -48.61 20.23 -5.77
CA PHE A 9 -48.28 19.10 -6.67
C PHE A 9 -49.36 18.00 -6.67
N THR A 10 -50.23 17.96 -5.66
CA THR A 10 -51.25 16.90 -5.50
C THR A 10 -52.63 17.22 -6.08
N LYS A 11 -52.80 18.36 -6.78
CA LYS A 11 -54.12 18.75 -7.33
C LYS A 11 -54.25 18.56 -8.86
N PHE A 12 -53.33 17.86 -9.51
CA PHE A 12 -53.40 17.62 -10.96
C PHE A 12 -53.66 16.16 -11.37
N ILE A 13 -54.24 15.34 -10.49
CA ILE A 13 -54.70 13.99 -10.86
C ILE A 13 -56.20 13.91 -10.57
N GLY A 14 -56.98 14.23 -11.57
CA GLY A 14 -58.43 14.07 -11.51
C GLY A 14 -59.17 14.74 -12.64
N ALA A 15 -59.10 14.20 -13.86
CA ALA A 15 -60.16 14.33 -14.87
C ALA A 15 -59.93 13.31 -15.99
N THR A 16 -60.87 12.42 -16.10
CA THR A 16 -61.24 11.47 -17.13
C THR A 16 -60.92 11.87 -18.57
N GLY A 17 -60.33 10.95 -19.33
CA GLY A 17 -60.23 11.07 -20.79
C GLY A 17 -59.57 9.81 -21.40
N THR A 18 -60.42 8.93 -21.94
CA THR A 18 -60.01 7.85 -22.87
C THR A 18 -59.23 8.46 -24.03
N ALA A 19 -57.98 8.06 -24.21
CA ALA A 19 -57.33 8.08 -25.53
C ALA A 19 -55.93 7.43 -25.52
N SER A 20 -55.78 6.50 -26.43
CA SER A 20 -54.58 6.21 -27.23
C SER A 20 -53.33 5.80 -26.42
N LEU A 21 -53.02 4.53 -26.50
CA LEU A 21 -51.69 3.95 -26.35
C LEU A 21 -50.69 4.61 -27.31
N VAL A 22 -50.26 5.81 -26.96
CA VAL A 22 -49.02 6.37 -27.52
C VAL A 22 -47.94 5.91 -26.58
N GLY A 23 -46.97 5.15 -27.12
CA GLY A 23 -45.88 4.50 -26.38
C GLY A 23 -45.23 5.44 -25.38
N MET A 24 -45.36 5.11 -24.09
CA MET A 24 -44.46 5.63 -23.08
C MET A 24 -43.04 5.26 -23.57
N PRO A 25 -42.13 6.21 -23.67
CA PRO A 25 -40.73 5.84 -23.82
C PRO A 25 -40.42 4.93 -22.64
N SER A 26 -40.22 3.63 -22.91
CA SER A 26 -39.61 2.75 -21.95
C SER A 26 -38.36 3.48 -21.45
N LEU A 27 -38.33 3.87 -20.17
CA LEU A 27 -37.08 4.23 -19.53
C LEU A 27 -36.22 2.97 -19.67
N VAL A 28 -35.42 2.98 -20.73
CA VAL A 28 -34.33 2.01 -20.88
C VAL A 28 -33.40 2.34 -19.74
N PHE A 29 -33.57 1.67 -18.61
CA PHE A 29 -32.54 1.60 -17.60
C PHE A 29 -31.33 1.03 -18.33
N GLY A 30 -30.41 1.88 -18.74
CA GLY A 30 -29.15 1.45 -19.33
C GLY A 30 -28.53 0.42 -18.38
N ALA A 31 -28.01 -0.68 -18.93
CA ALA A 31 -27.36 -1.72 -18.13
C ALA A 31 -26.37 -1.07 -17.17
N SER A 32 -26.43 -1.46 -15.88
CA SER A 32 -25.55 -0.89 -14.85
C SER A 32 -24.09 -1.07 -15.24
N LYS A 33 -23.29 0.00 -15.07
CA LYS A 33 -21.85 -0.04 -15.38
C LYS A 33 -21.14 -0.95 -14.39
N LYS A 34 -20.24 -1.81 -14.90
CA LYS A 34 -19.51 -2.81 -14.12
C LYS A 34 -18.06 -2.40 -13.93
N VAL A 35 -17.60 -2.35 -12.69
CA VAL A 35 -16.18 -2.14 -12.36
C VAL A 35 -15.67 -3.33 -11.56
N VAL A 36 -14.61 -3.97 -12.07
CA VAL A 36 -13.88 -5.01 -11.34
C VAL A 36 -12.61 -4.41 -10.75
N VAL A 37 -12.46 -4.54 -9.43
CA VAL A 37 -11.27 -4.10 -8.68
C VAL A 37 -10.48 -5.34 -8.27
N VAL A 38 -9.22 -5.45 -8.66
CA VAL A 38 -8.31 -6.55 -8.35
C VAL A 38 -7.31 -6.12 -7.30
N GLY A 39 -7.36 -6.77 -6.13
CA GLY A 39 -6.56 -6.47 -4.95
C GLY A 39 -7.28 -5.60 -3.91
N GLY A 40 -7.39 -6.09 -2.68
CA GLY A 40 -8.14 -5.49 -1.58
C GLY A 40 -7.30 -4.67 -0.58
N GLY A 41 -6.09 -4.25 -0.97
CA GLY A 41 -5.22 -3.42 -0.13
C GLY A 41 -5.60 -1.93 -0.15
N PHE A 42 -4.66 -1.06 0.28
CA PHE A 42 -4.86 0.38 0.45
C PHE A 42 -5.46 1.08 -0.77
N GLY A 43 -5.04 0.74 -1.98
CA GLY A 43 -5.58 1.33 -3.19
C GLY A 43 -6.93 0.74 -3.57
N GLY A 44 -7.01 -0.59 -3.69
CA GLY A 44 -8.20 -1.25 -4.25
C GLY A 44 -9.42 -1.22 -3.33
N ALA A 45 -9.26 -1.45 -2.02
CA ALA A 45 -10.38 -1.31 -1.07
C ALA A 45 -10.94 0.13 -1.08
N THR A 46 -10.04 1.13 -1.04
CA THR A 46 -10.44 2.54 -1.17
C THR A 46 -11.18 2.79 -2.48
N ALA A 47 -10.62 2.36 -3.62
CA ALA A 47 -11.24 2.59 -4.91
C ALA A 47 -12.62 1.93 -5.02
N ALA A 48 -12.77 0.69 -4.56
CA ALA A 48 -14.06 -0.02 -4.57
C ALA A 48 -15.12 0.70 -3.73
N LYS A 49 -14.77 1.16 -2.53
CA LYS A 49 -15.66 1.96 -1.67
C LYS A 49 -16.02 3.30 -2.32
N TYR A 50 -15.04 4.02 -2.86
CA TYR A 50 -15.28 5.35 -3.42
C TYR A 50 -16.04 5.31 -4.74
N LEU A 51 -15.91 4.29 -5.57
CA LEU A 51 -16.79 4.06 -6.72
C LEU A 51 -18.25 4.03 -6.30
N ARG A 52 -18.57 3.23 -5.26
CA ARG A 52 -19.95 3.13 -4.72
C ARG A 52 -20.42 4.41 -4.04
N LYS A 53 -19.52 5.17 -3.40
CA LYS A 53 -19.85 6.46 -2.77
C LYS A 53 -20.11 7.57 -3.80
N LEU A 54 -19.38 7.59 -4.90
CA LEU A 54 -19.52 8.60 -5.94
C LEU A 54 -20.69 8.32 -6.87
N ASP A 55 -20.93 7.04 -7.18
CA ASP A 55 -22.07 6.61 -7.99
C ASP A 55 -22.56 5.24 -7.53
N SER A 56 -23.68 5.22 -6.81
CA SER A 56 -24.28 3.99 -6.30
C SER A 56 -24.92 3.09 -7.37
N SER A 57 -25.04 3.53 -8.62
CA SER A 57 -25.54 2.72 -9.73
C SER A 57 -24.47 1.78 -10.31
N ILE A 58 -23.17 2.03 -10.06
CA ILE A 58 -22.08 1.21 -10.53
C ILE A 58 -22.03 -0.12 -9.76
N GLU A 59 -22.06 -1.23 -10.46
CA GLU A 59 -21.80 -2.55 -9.90
C GLU A 59 -20.28 -2.74 -9.68
N VAL A 60 -19.86 -2.78 -8.40
CA VAL A 60 -18.45 -2.95 -8.05
C VAL A 60 -18.19 -4.36 -7.52
N THR A 61 -17.28 -5.07 -8.16
CA THR A 61 -16.77 -6.38 -7.69
C THR A 61 -15.31 -6.24 -7.28
N LEU A 62 -15.01 -6.52 -6.02
CA LEU A 62 -13.65 -6.60 -5.47
C LEU A 62 -13.18 -8.06 -5.49
N VAL A 63 -12.08 -8.33 -6.17
CA VAL A 63 -11.41 -9.64 -6.24
C VAL A 63 -10.16 -9.60 -5.34
N GLU A 64 -10.18 -10.37 -4.26
CA GLU A 64 -9.08 -10.47 -3.29
C GLU A 64 -9.00 -11.91 -2.77
N PRO A 65 -7.86 -12.61 -2.93
CA PRO A 65 -7.77 -14.01 -2.54
C PRO A 65 -7.91 -14.23 -1.03
N ASN A 66 -7.43 -13.31 -0.21
CA ASN A 66 -7.41 -13.47 1.23
C ASN A 66 -8.66 -12.85 1.88
N PRO A 67 -9.35 -13.56 2.77
CA PRO A 67 -10.47 -12.99 3.53
C PRO A 67 -10.03 -11.95 4.57
N THR A 68 -8.75 -12.00 4.96
CA THR A 68 -8.13 -11.08 5.92
C THR A 68 -6.96 -10.37 5.27
N TYR A 69 -6.96 -9.04 5.33
CA TYR A 69 -5.86 -8.19 4.92
C TYR A 69 -5.05 -7.76 6.15
N TYR A 70 -3.75 -8.04 6.12
CA TYR A 70 -2.81 -7.54 7.12
C TYR A 70 -2.13 -6.27 6.59
N THR A 71 -2.21 -5.18 7.35
CA THR A 71 -1.62 -3.90 6.93
C THR A 71 -0.10 -3.91 7.11
N CYS A 72 0.65 -3.46 6.09
CA CYS A 72 2.10 -3.25 6.22
C CYS A 72 2.43 -2.07 7.14
N PRO A 73 1.77 -0.90 7.03
CA PRO A 73 1.81 0.07 8.12
C PRO A 73 1.41 -0.58 9.44
N PHE A 74 2.14 -0.26 10.49
CA PHE A 74 2.03 -0.86 11.83
C PHE A 74 2.44 -2.34 11.96
N SER A 75 2.82 -3.05 10.89
CA SER A 75 3.38 -4.39 11.03
C SER A 75 4.72 -4.42 11.79
N ASN A 76 5.48 -3.32 11.78
CA ASN A 76 6.71 -3.20 12.56
C ASN A 76 6.43 -3.10 14.08
N THR A 77 5.26 -2.62 14.51
CA THR A 77 4.87 -2.61 15.93
C THR A 77 4.65 -4.02 16.48
N VAL A 78 4.27 -4.98 15.62
CA VAL A 78 4.20 -6.40 15.98
C VAL A 78 5.62 -6.93 16.24
N LEU A 79 6.59 -6.59 15.39
CA LEU A 79 7.99 -6.98 15.60
C LEU A 79 8.57 -6.39 16.89
N GLY A 80 8.16 -5.15 17.21
CA GLY A 80 8.52 -4.47 18.46
C GLY A 80 7.81 -4.98 19.73
N GLY A 81 6.84 -5.90 19.59
CA GLY A 81 6.07 -6.41 20.72
C GLY A 81 5.04 -5.43 21.29
N ILE A 82 4.70 -4.38 20.54
CA ILE A 82 3.76 -3.32 20.93
C ILE A 82 2.32 -3.71 20.57
N LYS A 83 2.15 -4.40 19.44
CA LYS A 83 0.86 -4.87 18.90
C LYS A 83 0.93 -6.35 18.56
N ASN A 84 -0.25 -6.99 18.42
CA ASN A 84 -0.40 -8.35 17.93
C ASN A 84 -0.77 -8.38 16.45
N MET A 85 -0.69 -9.53 15.82
CA MET A 85 -1.12 -9.72 14.42
C MET A 85 -2.60 -9.42 14.21
N SER A 86 -3.46 -9.65 15.20
CA SER A 86 -4.89 -9.30 15.17
C SER A 86 -5.15 -7.79 15.04
N ASP A 87 -4.27 -6.95 15.59
CA ASP A 87 -4.44 -5.50 15.62
C ASP A 87 -4.21 -4.85 14.24
N ILE A 88 -3.59 -5.59 13.33
CA ILE A 88 -3.32 -5.16 11.94
C ILE A 88 -4.11 -5.97 10.92
N ALA A 89 -5.08 -6.78 11.37
CA ALA A 89 -5.90 -7.68 10.56
C ALA A 89 -7.28 -7.06 10.28
N HIS A 90 -7.68 -6.97 9.03
CA HIS A 90 -8.94 -6.36 8.61
C HIS A 90 -9.67 -7.22 7.59
N GLY A 91 -10.98 -7.33 7.75
CA GLY A 91 -11.87 -8.06 6.82
C GLY A 91 -12.68 -7.12 5.93
N TYR A 92 -13.39 -7.69 4.98
CA TYR A 92 -14.18 -6.95 3.98
C TYR A 92 -15.67 -6.90 4.29
N GLY A 93 -16.08 -7.15 5.53
CA GLY A 93 -17.50 -7.21 5.93
C GLY A 93 -18.26 -5.92 5.66
N ALA A 94 -17.70 -4.77 6.06
CA ALA A 94 -18.34 -3.48 5.83
C ALA A 94 -18.43 -3.11 4.34
N MET A 95 -17.45 -3.51 3.52
CA MET A 95 -17.49 -3.32 2.07
C MET A 95 -18.73 -3.97 1.46
N LYS A 96 -19.09 -5.18 1.91
CA LYS A 96 -20.29 -5.90 1.48
C LYS A 96 -21.55 -5.24 2.03
N ASN A 97 -21.60 -5.05 3.35
CA ASN A 97 -22.86 -4.77 4.06
C ASN A 97 -23.24 -3.29 4.03
N LYS A 98 -22.25 -2.36 4.03
CA LYS A 98 -22.50 -0.92 4.05
C LYS A 98 -22.35 -0.26 2.69
N HIS A 99 -21.44 -0.78 1.85
CA HIS A 99 -21.12 -0.13 0.58
C HIS A 99 -21.61 -0.88 -0.66
N GLY A 100 -22.24 -2.07 -0.48
CA GLY A 100 -22.77 -2.86 -1.58
C GLY A 100 -21.71 -3.34 -2.59
N VAL A 101 -20.46 -3.50 -2.14
CA VAL A 101 -19.38 -4.06 -2.94
C VAL A 101 -19.48 -5.58 -2.92
N ARG A 102 -19.52 -6.21 -4.09
CA ARG A 102 -19.44 -7.66 -4.20
C ARG A 102 -17.99 -8.10 -4.00
N VAL A 103 -17.69 -8.83 -2.93
CA VAL A 103 -16.35 -9.36 -2.65
C VAL A 103 -16.25 -10.82 -3.08
N ILE A 104 -15.25 -11.16 -3.89
CA ILE A 104 -14.94 -12.51 -4.34
C ILE A 104 -13.55 -12.88 -3.84
N HIS A 105 -13.48 -13.91 -3.00
CA HIS A 105 -12.20 -14.46 -2.52
C HIS A 105 -11.68 -15.46 -3.55
N ALA A 106 -10.90 -14.95 -4.51
CA ALA A 106 -10.22 -15.71 -5.56
C ALA A 106 -8.99 -14.94 -6.05
N LYS A 107 -8.03 -15.65 -6.63
CA LYS A 107 -6.85 -15.02 -7.23
C LYS A 107 -7.18 -14.64 -8.68
N ALA A 108 -7.01 -13.37 -9.06
CA ALA A 108 -7.04 -12.96 -10.45
C ALA A 108 -5.75 -13.43 -11.15
N LYS A 109 -5.89 -14.11 -12.28
CA LYS A 109 -4.77 -14.56 -13.13
C LYS A 109 -4.44 -13.58 -14.24
N ASN A 110 -5.47 -12.99 -14.84
CA ASN A 110 -5.29 -12.10 -15.98
C ASN A 110 -6.39 -11.03 -16.01
N VAL A 111 -6.03 -9.84 -16.44
CA VAL A 111 -6.93 -8.72 -16.75
C VAL A 111 -6.69 -8.32 -18.21
N ASN A 112 -7.72 -8.39 -19.04
CA ASN A 112 -7.63 -8.08 -20.46
C ASN A 112 -8.55 -6.90 -20.80
N GLY A 113 -7.94 -5.75 -21.13
CA GLY A 113 -8.66 -4.52 -21.46
C GLY A 113 -9.40 -4.59 -22.80
N ASN A 114 -8.91 -5.37 -23.78
CA ASN A 114 -9.53 -5.50 -25.07
C ASN A 114 -10.82 -6.34 -25.02
N SER A 115 -10.76 -7.50 -24.34
CA SER A 115 -11.95 -8.34 -24.14
C SER A 115 -12.79 -7.90 -22.93
N LYS A 116 -12.33 -6.92 -22.15
CA LYS A 116 -12.96 -6.41 -20.93
C LYS A 116 -13.30 -7.51 -19.92
N THR A 117 -12.34 -8.40 -19.66
CA THR A 117 -12.52 -9.55 -18.77
C THR A 117 -11.42 -9.67 -17.75
N VAL A 118 -11.77 -10.09 -16.52
CA VAL A 118 -10.84 -10.59 -15.50
C VAL A 118 -11.01 -12.09 -15.39
N THR A 119 -9.94 -12.85 -15.60
CA THR A 119 -9.92 -14.30 -15.44
C THR A 119 -9.39 -14.67 -14.05
N LEU A 120 -10.16 -15.48 -13.32
CA LEU A 120 -9.80 -15.98 -11.99
C LEU A 120 -9.02 -17.31 -12.08
N ASP A 121 -8.43 -17.72 -10.97
CA ASP A 121 -7.63 -18.96 -10.85
C ASP A 121 -8.46 -20.23 -11.06
N ASN A 122 -9.76 -20.20 -10.77
CA ASN A 122 -10.71 -21.28 -11.02
C ASN A 122 -11.31 -21.28 -12.45
N GLY A 123 -10.78 -20.45 -13.36
CA GLY A 123 -11.23 -20.32 -14.74
C GLY A 123 -12.46 -19.42 -14.96
N ARG A 124 -13.12 -18.98 -13.90
CA ARG A 124 -14.24 -18.05 -14.01
C ARG A 124 -13.79 -16.71 -14.59
N LYS A 125 -14.62 -16.14 -15.48
CA LYS A 125 -14.43 -14.80 -16.05
C LYS A 125 -15.44 -13.82 -15.46
N LEU A 126 -14.98 -12.60 -15.25
CA LEU A 126 -15.78 -11.45 -14.79
C LEU A 126 -15.69 -10.37 -15.86
N ASP A 127 -16.82 -9.99 -16.43
CA ASP A 127 -16.88 -8.90 -17.39
C ASP A 127 -16.87 -7.54 -16.68
N PHE A 128 -16.29 -6.54 -17.33
CA PHE A 128 -16.23 -5.18 -16.82
C PHE A 128 -16.36 -4.13 -17.94
N ASP A 129 -16.83 -2.92 -17.58
CA ASP A 129 -16.70 -1.73 -18.42
C ASP A 129 -15.37 -1.04 -18.17
N ARG A 130 -14.91 -1.04 -16.89
CA ARG A 130 -13.61 -0.56 -16.43
C ARG A 130 -13.05 -1.51 -15.38
N ALA A 131 -11.72 -1.63 -15.31
CA ALA A 131 -11.06 -2.39 -14.25
C ALA A 131 -10.06 -1.51 -13.49
N ILE A 132 -9.89 -1.80 -12.18
CA ILE A 132 -8.81 -1.25 -11.36
C ILE A 132 -7.93 -2.41 -10.90
N VAL A 133 -6.63 -2.32 -11.14
CA VAL A 133 -5.62 -3.31 -10.76
C VAL A 133 -4.71 -2.72 -9.70
N SER A 134 -4.82 -3.23 -8.47
CA SER A 134 -4.08 -2.74 -7.28
C SER A 134 -3.40 -3.88 -6.53
N PRO A 135 -2.51 -4.65 -7.17
CA PRO A 135 -1.95 -5.88 -6.60
C PRO A 135 -0.77 -5.63 -5.65
N GLY A 136 -0.36 -4.37 -5.48
CA GLY A 136 0.83 -4.01 -4.72
C GLY A 136 2.12 -4.47 -5.38
N ILE A 137 3.15 -4.77 -4.58
CA ILE A 137 4.45 -5.28 -5.06
C ILE A 137 4.51 -6.81 -5.01
N ASP A 138 5.38 -7.35 -5.87
CA ASP A 138 5.96 -8.67 -5.67
C ASP A 138 7.45 -8.57 -5.39
N LEU A 139 7.95 -9.60 -4.72
CA LEU A 139 9.35 -9.76 -4.38
C LEU A 139 10.07 -10.52 -5.48
N ARG A 140 11.22 -10.02 -5.87
CA ARG A 140 12.09 -10.68 -6.84
C ARG A 140 13.07 -11.59 -6.09
N PHE A 141 12.64 -12.81 -5.83
CA PHE A 141 13.46 -13.81 -5.12
C PHE A 141 14.74 -14.15 -5.87
N ASP A 142 14.71 -14.00 -7.20
CA ASP A 142 15.86 -14.21 -8.11
C ASP A 142 16.84 -13.04 -8.14
N SER A 143 16.56 -11.93 -7.45
CA SER A 143 17.38 -10.72 -7.47
C SER A 143 18.64 -10.79 -6.60
N MET A 144 18.81 -11.84 -5.84
CA MET A 144 19.94 -12.06 -4.94
C MET A 144 20.36 -13.53 -4.98
N GLU A 145 21.63 -13.79 -5.22
CA GLU A 145 22.17 -15.13 -5.20
C GLU A 145 21.95 -15.79 -3.83
N GLY A 146 21.50 -17.05 -3.85
CA GLY A 146 21.17 -17.82 -2.65
C GLY A 146 19.82 -17.51 -2.01
N TYR A 147 19.09 -16.47 -2.46
CA TYR A 147 17.77 -16.16 -1.93
C TYR A 147 16.65 -16.75 -2.78
N SER A 148 15.68 -17.36 -2.15
CA SER A 148 14.52 -18.00 -2.79
C SER A 148 13.30 -17.91 -1.87
N GLN A 149 12.16 -18.37 -2.35
CA GLN A 149 10.97 -18.49 -1.50
C GLN A 149 11.19 -19.43 -0.31
N SER A 150 11.92 -20.53 -0.50
CA SER A 150 12.29 -21.44 0.61
C SER A 150 13.35 -20.82 1.54
N ALA A 151 14.26 -20.01 1.03
CA ALA A 151 15.19 -19.24 1.86
C ALA A 151 14.45 -18.25 2.79
N ALA A 152 13.33 -17.70 2.36
CA ALA A 152 12.51 -16.80 3.18
C ALA A 152 11.85 -17.47 4.38
N GLU A 153 11.82 -18.81 4.45
CA GLU A 153 11.40 -19.55 5.66
C GLU A 153 12.47 -19.53 6.77
N LYS A 154 13.72 -19.26 6.40
CA LYS A 154 14.84 -19.10 7.35
C LYS A 154 15.22 -17.64 7.55
N MET A 155 15.33 -16.89 6.47
CA MET A 155 15.65 -15.46 6.43
C MET A 155 14.42 -14.67 5.96
N PRO A 156 13.41 -14.45 6.83
CA PRO A 156 12.14 -13.86 6.42
C PRO A 156 12.31 -12.44 5.92
N HIS A 157 11.67 -12.16 4.77
CA HIS A 157 11.59 -10.79 4.28
C HIS A 157 10.64 -9.93 5.13
N SER A 158 9.56 -10.51 5.66
CA SER A 158 8.53 -9.79 6.44
C SER A 158 8.08 -8.46 5.77
N TRP A 159 8.13 -8.41 4.43
CA TRP A 159 7.81 -7.18 3.68
C TRP A 159 6.38 -7.16 3.14
N LYS A 160 5.75 -8.32 3.01
CA LYS A 160 4.29 -8.48 2.94
C LYS A 160 3.84 -8.90 4.34
N ALA A 161 2.99 -8.08 4.99
CA ALA A 161 2.50 -8.38 6.34
C ALA A 161 1.66 -9.66 6.35
N GLY A 162 1.70 -10.39 7.44
CA GLY A 162 1.05 -11.70 7.58
C GLY A 162 2.01 -12.77 8.12
N PRO A 163 2.02 -13.99 7.57
CA PRO A 163 2.83 -15.12 8.08
C PRO A 163 4.32 -14.78 8.22
N GLN A 164 4.90 -14.04 7.30
CA GLN A 164 6.31 -13.63 7.36
C GLN A 164 6.60 -12.64 8.52
N THR A 165 5.61 -11.82 8.91
CA THR A 165 5.75 -10.95 10.09
C THR A 165 5.75 -11.79 11.37
N ALA A 166 4.83 -12.76 11.46
CA ALA A 166 4.76 -13.68 12.59
C ALA A 166 6.03 -14.54 12.70
N LEU A 167 6.57 -15.00 11.56
CA LEU A 167 7.81 -15.78 11.52
C LEU A 167 9.00 -14.96 12.05
N LEU A 168 9.19 -13.74 11.55
CA LEU A 168 10.28 -12.88 12.02
C LEU A 168 10.13 -12.56 13.53
N ARG A 169 8.90 -12.28 13.99
CA ARG A 169 8.63 -12.06 15.41
C ARG A 169 9.02 -13.26 16.25
N LYS A 170 8.61 -14.47 15.84
CA LYS A 170 8.96 -15.72 16.51
C LYS A 170 10.48 -15.95 16.59
N GLN A 171 11.22 -15.62 15.52
CA GLN A 171 12.68 -15.72 15.51
C GLN A 171 13.33 -14.73 16.48
N LEU A 172 12.84 -13.48 16.56
CA LEU A 172 13.31 -12.49 17.52
C LEU A 172 13.06 -12.93 18.97
N GLU A 173 11.94 -13.57 19.24
CA GLU A 173 11.61 -14.12 20.56
C GLU A 173 12.50 -15.30 20.93
N ALA A 174 12.80 -16.19 19.98
CA ALA A 174 13.63 -17.39 20.19
C ALA A 174 15.13 -17.09 20.24
N MET A 175 15.59 -15.98 19.68
CA MET A 175 17.01 -15.59 19.69
C MET A 175 17.53 -15.45 21.12
N PRO A 176 18.74 -15.94 21.46
CA PRO A 176 19.34 -15.73 22.78
C PRO A 176 19.66 -14.24 23.03
N ASP A 177 19.75 -13.83 24.30
CA ASP A 177 20.34 -12.52 24.65
C ASP A 177 21.83 -12.51 24.29
N GLY A 178 22.28 -11.45 23.61
CA GLY A 178 23.62 -11.38 23.00
C GLY A 178 23.62 -11.78 21.51
N GLY A 179 22.47 -12.23 20.96
CA GLY A 179 22.34 -12.55 19.54
C GLY A 179 22.39 -11.32 18.62
N THR A 180 22.74 -11.57 17.35
CA THR A 180 22.84 -10.54 16.31
C THR A 180 21.67 -10.61 15.33
N VAL A 181 21.01 -9.48 15.09
CA VAL A 181 19.99 -9.31 14.05
C VAL A 181 20.60 -8.59 12.85
N LEU A 182 20.56 -9.22 11.68
CA LEU A 182 20.89 -8.54 10.41
C LEU A 182 19.60 -8.04 9.76
N ILE A 183 19.59 -6.76 9.36
CA ILE A 183 18.52 -6.15 8.56
C ILE A 183 19.12 -5.72 7.24
N CYS A 184 18.59 -6.25 6.14
CA CYS A 184 19.11 -6.09 4.80
C CYS A 184 18.08 -5.39 3.91
N PRO A 185 18.05 -4.03 3.88
CA PRO A 185 17.14 -3.25 3.04
C PRO A 185 17.42 -3.42 1.55
N PRO A 186 16.40 -3.36 0.67
CA PRO A 186 16.61 -3.45 -0.76
C PRO A 186 17.14 -2.14 -1.35
N GLY A 187 17.70 -2.24 -2.56
CA GLY A 187 17.96 -1.07 -3.40
C GLY A 187 16.67 -0.42 -3.93
N ASN A 188 16.77 0.83 -4.39
CA ASN A 188 15.64 1.53 -5.01
C ASN A 188 15.28 0.99 -6.41
N PRO A 189 14.00 1.04 -6.85
CA PRO A 189 12.83 1.49 -6.10
C PRO A 189 12.20 0.37 -5.25
N PHE A 190 11.68 0.72 -4.08
CA PHE A 190 10.95 -0.22 -3.24
C PHE A 190 9.82 0.47 -2.47
N ARG A 191 8.85 -0.32 -1.96
CA ARG A 191 7.73 0.17 -1.17
C ARG A 191 8.19 0.63 0.21
N CYS A 192 7.58 1.73 0.71
CA CYS A 192 7.80 2.26 2.06
C CYS A 192 9.28 2.55 2.35
N PRO A 193 9.87 3.58 1.72
CA PRO A 193 11.30 3.88 1.88
C PRO A 193 11.80 4.02 3.32
N PRO A 194 11.05 4.54 4.32
CA PRO A 194 11.47 4.55 5.72
C PRO A 194 11.25 3.22 6.47
N GLY A 195 10.50 2.27 5.90
CA GLY A 195 10.05 1.07 6.59
C GLY A 195 11.15 0.17 7.18
N PRO A 196 12.28 -0.07 6.51
CA PRO A 196 13.35 -0.89 7.09
C PRO A 196 13.96 -0.26 8.35
N TYR A 197 14.07 1.07 8.39
CA TYR A 197 14.69 1.82 9.49
C TYR A 197 13.73 1.99 10.68
N GLU A 198 12.42 2.10 10.43
CA GLU A 198 11.40 1.94 11.46
C GLU A 198 11.42 0.53 12.05
N ARG A 199 11.56 -0.50 11.20
CA ARG A 199 11.71 -1.89 11.64
C ARG A 199 12.91 -2.06 12.54
N THR A 200 14.07 -1.52 12.16
CA THR A 200 15.28 -1.47 12.98
C THR A 200 15.00 -0.85 14.34
N SER A 201 14.35 0.30 14.36
CA SER A 201 13.99 1.01 15.60
C SER A 201 13.11 0.17 16.53
N LEU A 202 12.05 -0.45 15.99
CA LEU A 202 11.11 -1.20 16.81
C LEU A 202 11.64 -2.57 17.24
N ILE A 203 12.49 -3.21 16.43
CA ILE A 203 13.24 -4.38 16.89
C ILE A 203 14.23 -3.98 17.99
N ALA A 204 14.93 -2.85 17.85
CA ALA A 204 15.81 -2.32 18.90
C ALA A 204 15.06 -2.02 20.21
N HIS A 205 13.84 -1.49 20.12
CA HIS A 205 12.97 -1.30 21.28
C HIS A 205 12.70 -2.62 22.01
N TYR A 206 12.36 -3.68 21.25
CA TYR A 206 12.16 -5.00 21.82
C TYR A 206 13.44 -5.57 22.44
N LEU A 207 14.57 -5.49 21.73
CA LEU A 207 15.85 -6.04 22.22
C LEU A 207 16.33 -5.30 23.49
N LYS A 208 16.24 -3.98 23.52
CA LYS A 208 16.62 -3.17 24.68
C LYS A 208 15.93 -3.65 25.96
N THR A 209 14.66 -4.06 25.85
CA THR A 209 13.86 -4.50 26.99
C THR A 209 14.09 -5.97 27.34
N HIS A 210 14.21 -6.84 26.34
CA HIS A 210 14.17 -8.28 26.55
C HIS A 210 15.50 -9.00 26.32
N LYS A 211 16.41 -8.36 25.55
CA LYS A 211 17.70 -8.96 25.15
C LYS A 211 18.78 -7.86 25.02
N PRO A 212 19.14 -7.19 26.15
CA PRO A 212 19.93 -5.97 26.13
C PRO A 212 21.39 -6.12 25.68
N LYS A 213 21.93 -7.36 25.64
CA LYS A 213 23.27 -7.66 25.15
C LYS A 213 23.34 -7.90 23.64
N SER A 214 22.16 -7.96 22.98
CA SER A 214 22.04 -8.18 21.53
C SER A 214 22.38 -6.94 20.75
N LYS A 215 22.58 -7.12 19.43
CA LYS A 215 22.88 -6.01 18.52
C LYS A 215 22.14 -6.16 17.19
N ILE A 216 21.93 -5.03 16.50
CA ILE A 216 21.36 -4.96 15.16
C ILE A 216 22.41 -4.38 14.23
N ILE A 217 22.65 -5.06 13.10
CA ILE A 217 23.47 -4.55 12.01
C ILE A 217 22.57 -4.35 10.80
N VAL A 218 22.48 -3.11 10.30
CA VAL A 218 21.76 -2.78 9.07
C VAL A 218 22.74 -2.74 7.92
N LEU A 219 22.65 -3.73 7.02
CA LEU A 219 23.50 -3.83 5.83
C LEU A 219 22.76 -3.23 4.64
N ASP A 220 23.02 -1.96 4.35
CA ASP A 220 22.27 -1.18 3.39
C ASP A 220 23.06 -0.95 2.10
N ALA A 221 22.57 -1.45 0.97
CA ALA A 221 23.19 -1.22 -0.34
C ALA A 221 23.19 0.25 -0.78
N LYS A 222 22.57 1.15 -0.01
CA LYS A 222 22.44 2.59 -0.31
C LYS A 222 23.36 3.44 0.57
N GLU A 223 23.77 4.59 0.03
CA GLU A 223 24.56 5.57 0.79
C GLU A 223 23.70 6.47 1.69
N LYS A 224 22.40 6.54 1.40
CA LYS A 224 21.44 7.38 2.12
C LYS A 224 20.08 6.73 2.14
N PHE A 225 19.27 7.08 3.16
CA PHE A 225 17.93 6.58 3.29
C PHE A 225 16.92 7.65 3.73
N SER A 226 15.64 7.32 3.59
CA SER A 226 14.54 8.23 3.92
C SER A 226 14.51 8.57 5.41
N LYS A 227 14.45 9.86 5.74
CA LYS A 227 14.44 10.39 7.11
C LYS A 227 15.73 10.06 7.91
N GLN A 228 16.85 9.79 7.25
CA GLN A 228 18.10 9.32 7.87
C GLN A 228 18.50 10.13 9.09
N GLY A 229 18.58 11.46 8.97
CA GLY A 229 19.01 12.30 10.09
C GLY A 229 18.09 12.24 11.32
N LEU A 230 16.80 11.93 11.12
CA LEU A 230 15.85 11.77 12.22
C LEU A 230 16.00 10.40 12.88
N PHE A 231 16.16 9.34 12.07
CA PHE A 231 16.39 7.98 12.59
C PHE A 231 17.72 7.90 13.35
N MET A 232 18.83 8.38 12.75
CA MET A 232 20.14 8.35 13.40
C MET A 232 20.12 9.08 14.73
N SER A 233 19.58 10.30 14.77
CA SER A 233 19.44 11.05 16.02
C SER A 233 18.56 10.34 17.06
N GLY A 234 17.51 9.66 16.63
CA GLY A 234 16.67 8.88 17.50
C GLY A 234 17.34 7.59 18.00
N TRP A 235 18.15 6.93 17.16
CA TRP A 235 18.92 5.76 17.56
C TRP A 235 20.00 6.12 18.58
N ASP A 236 20.75 7.19 18.35
CA ASP A 236 21.75 7.69 19.30
C ASP A 236 21.09 7.97 20.68
N LEU A 237 19.92 8.62 20.66
CA LEU A 237 19.21 8.98 21.89
C LEU A 237 18.69 7.76 22.67
N HIS A 238 18.15 6.75 21.96
CA HIS A 238 17.40 5.67 22.60
C HIS A 238 18.15 4.34 22.69
N TYR A 239 19.07 4.08 21.78
CA TYR A 239 19.65 2.74 21.57
C TYR A 239 21.18 2.70 21.60
N GLY A 240 21.85 3.82 21.33
CA GLY A 240 23.32 3.87 21.32
C GLY A 240 23.94 2.80 20.42
N ASP A 241 24.88 2.06 20.97
CA ASP A 241 25.65 1.03 20.24
C ASP A 241 24.86 -0.23 19.88
N LEU A 242 23.58 -0.34 20.28
CA LEU A 242 22.74 -1.49 19.93
C LEU A 242 22.45 -1.55 18.42
N ILE A 243 22.50 -0.42 17.70
CA ILE A 243 22.26 -0.32 16.27
C ILE A 243 23.52 0.16 15.54
N GLU A 244 23.99 -0.65 14.61
CA GLU A 244 25.03 -0.29 13.65
C GLU A 244 24.43 -0.22 12.25
N TRP A 245 24.57 0.93 11.56
CA TRP A 245 24.18 1.07 10.16
C TRP A 245 25.41 1.18 9.28
N ARG A 246 25.50 0.31 8.27
CA ARG A 246 26.58 0.31 7.28
C ARG A 246 26.02 0.70 5.92
N ALA A 247 26.55 1.77 5.34
CA ALA A 247 26.25 2.19 3.96
C ALA A 247 26.84 1.21 2.94
N GLY A 248 26.40 1.30 1.69
CA GLY A 248 26.88 0.44 0.61
C GLY A 248 28.40 0.47 0.45
N SER A 249 29.01 1.67 0.50
CA SER A 249 30.47 1.86 0.45
C SER A 249 31.23 1.47 1.74
N ALA A 250 30.49 1.16 2.81
CA ALA A 250 31.04 0.77 4.11
C ALA A 250 30.68 -0.69 4.49
N GLY A 251 30.57 -1.57 3.48
CA GLY A 251 30.28 -2.99 3.67
C GLY A 251 28.79 -3.31 3.87
N GLY A 252 27.89 -2.38 3.54
CA GLY A 252 26.44 -2.65 3.59
C GLY A 252 25.90 -3.33 2.35
N LYS A 253 26.66 -3.40 1.25
CA LYS A 253 26.22 -4.06 0.02
C LYS A 253 26.40 -5.57 0.10
N ILE A 254 25.31 -6.31 -0.05
CA ILE A 254 25.30 -7.77 -0.04
C ILE A 254 25.42 -8.28 -1.48
N SER A 255 26.27 -9.26 -1.70
CA SER A 255 26.48 -9.97 -2.98
C SER A 255 25.75 -11.31 -3.03
N ARG A 256 25.65 -12.02 -1.90
CA ARG A 256 25.05 -13.34 -1.79
C ARG A 256 24.48 -13.58 -0.39
N VAL A 257 23.48 -14.45 -0.28
CA VAL A 257 22.98 -14.95 1.01
C VAL A 257 23.18 -16.45 1.13
N ASP A 258 23.45 -16.91 2.37
CA ASP A 258 23.56 -18.32 2.73
C ASP A 258 22.54 -18.62 3.84
N PRO A 259 21.33 -19.05 3.46
CA PRO A 259 20.27 -19.34 4.43
C PRO A 259 20.54 -20.56 5.31
N GLN A 260 21.45 -21.45 4.90
CA GLN A 260 21.76 -22.63 5.71
C GLN A 260 22.59 -22.27 6.94
N ASN A 261 23.53 -21.35 6.77
CA ASN A 261 24.44 -20.90 7.82
C ASN A 261 24.00 -19.57 8.46
N MET A 262 22.84 -18.99 8.04
CA MET A 262 22.34 -17.69 8.48
C MET A 262 23.37 -16.58 8.26
N GLN A 263 23.96 -16.54 7.06
CA GLN A 263 25.03 -15.61 6.69
C GLN A 263 24.68 -14.83 5.43
N VAL A 264 25.25 -13.63 5.33
CA VAL A 264 25.24 -12.83 4.11
C VAL A 264 26.67 -12.46 3.73
N GLU A 265 26.98 -12.43 2.45
CA GLU A 265 28.30 -12.05 1.94
C GLU A 265 28.34 -10.58 1.54
N THR A 266 29.32 -9.88 2.04
CA THR A 266 29.63 -8.48 1.69
C THR A 266 31.02 -8.42 1.09
N GLU A 267 31.43 -7.25 0.59
CA GLU A 267 32.80 -7.05 0.11
C GLU A 267 33.88 -7.22 1.19
N PHE A 268 33.50 -7.16 2.47
CA PHE A 268 34.40 -7.33 3.62
C PHE A 268 34.34 -8.76 4.23
N GLY A 269 33.61 -9.68 3.60
CA GLY A 269 33.49 -11.07 4.02
C GLY A 269 32.08 -11.45 4.47
N MET A 270 31.99 -12.57 5.19
CA MET A 270 30.73 -13.15 5.65
C MET A 270 30.27 -12.52 6.96
N GLU A 271 29.05 -12.03 6.98
CA GLU A 271 28.35 -11.54 8.18
C GLU A 271 27.31 -12.57 8.61
N LYS A 272 27.38 -13.00 9.86
CA LYS A 272 26.45 -13.98 10.45
C LYS A 272 25.43 -13.30 11.37
N GLY A 273 24.17 -13.68 11.25
CA GLY A 273 23.10 -13.27 12.18
C GLY A 273 22.39 -14.46 12.80
N ASP A 274 21.95 -14.32 14.04
CA ASP A 274 21.02 -15.28 14.67
C ASP A 274 19.62 -15.11 14.09
N VAL A 275 19.28 -13.88 13.67
CA VAL A 275 18.07 -13.54 12.90
C VAL A 275 18.49 -12.68 11.70
N VAL A 276 18.04 -13.06 10.51
CA VAL A 276 18.34 -12.33 9.28
C VAL A 276 17.03 -11.91 8.60
N ASN A 277 16.74 -10.61 8.59
CA ASN A 277 15.64 -10.04 7.84
C ASN A 277 16.16 -9.55 6.48
N PHE A 278 16.07 -10.39 5.46
CA PHE A 278 16.49 -10.05 4.10
C PHE A 278 15.29 -9.59 3.25
N ILE A 279 15.34 -8.37 2.72
CA ILE A 279 14.27 -7.79 1.89
C ILE A 279 14.75 -7.72 0.43
N PRO A 280 14.28 -8.61 -0.47
CA PRO A 280 14.74 -8.63 -1.86
C PRO A 280 14.21 -7.45 -2.66
N ALA A 281 14.74 -7.24 -3.86
CA ALA A 281 14.25 -6.26 -4.82
C ALA A 281 12.77 -6.51 -5.17
N GLN A 282 12.10 -5.48 -5.66
CA GLN A 282 10.65 -5.49 -5.87
C GLN A 282 10.28 -5.15 -7.31
N GLN A 283 9.06 -5.52 -7.67
CA GLN A 283 8.42 -5.23 -8.96
C GLN A 283 6.90 -5.14 -8.74
N ALA A 284 6.15 -4.77 -9.78
CA ALA A 284 4.68 -4.80 -9.75
C ALA A 284 4.15 -6.21 -9.48
N GLY A 285 2.99 -6.31 -8.81
CA GLY A 285 2.36 -7.58 -8.50
C GLY A 285 2.13 -8.45 -9.74
N GLN A 286 2.21 -9.77 -9.57
CA GLN A 286 2.22 -10.76 -10.65
C GLN A 286 1.08 -10.57 -11.66
N VAL A 287 -0.15 -10.41 -11.17
CA VAL A 287 -1.31 -10.24 -12.07
C VAL A 287 -1.16 -9.05 -13.01
N ALA A 288 -0.52 -7.95 -12.57
CA ALA A 288 -0.29 -6.80 -13.44
C ALA A 288 0.76 -7.10 -14.52
N ARG A 289 1.81 -7.85 -14.18
CA ARG A 289 2.85 -8.28 -15.14
C ARG A 289 2.30 -9.30 -16.14
N ASP A 290 1.61 -10.33 -15.67
CA ASP A 290 1.02 -11.39 -16.49
C ASP A 290 -0.09 -10.86 -17.41
N SER A 291 -0.71 -9.73 -17.04
CA SER A 291 -1.70 -9.03 -17.86
C SER A 291 -1.07 -8.05 -18.86
N GLY A 292 0.26 -7.95 -18.97
CA GLY A 292 0.91 -6.99 -19.87
C GLY A 292 0.72 -5.53 -19.48
N LEU A 293 0.49 -5.23 -18.20
CA LEU A 293 0.35 -3.87 -17.68
C LEU A 293 1.67 -3.26 -17.22
N ALA A 294 2.75 -4.07 -17.13
CA ALA A 294 4.07 -3.63 -16.70
C ALA A 294 5.00 -3.43 -17.90
N ASN A 295 5.90 -2.46 -17.79
CA ASN A 295 6.98 -2.23 -18.74
C ASN A 295 8.17 -3.20 -18.49
N SER A 296 9.23 -3.09 -19.30
CA SER A 296 10.45 -3.92 -19.20
C SER A 296 11.18 -3.81 -17.84
N LYS A 297 10.94 -2.73 -17.08
CA LYS A 297 11.48 -2.55 -15.72
C LYS A 297 10.60 -3.18 -14.64
N GLY A 298 9.50 -3.84 -15.02
CA GLY A 298 8.59 -4.53 -14.11
C GLY A 298 7.61 -3.61 -13.36
N TRP A 299 7.36 -2.38 -13.82
CA TRP A 299 6.44 -1.41 -13.22
C TRP A 299 5.39 -0.93 -14.23
N CYS A 300 4.20 -0.54 -13.77
CA CYS A 300 3.07 -0.21 -14.61
C CYS A 300 3.04 1.28 -14.97
N PRO A 301 3.25 1.66 -16.25
CA PRO A 301 3.07 3.04 -16.70
C PRO A 301 1.59 3.38 -16.79
N VAL A 302 1.23 4.59 -16.34
CA VAL A 302 -0.15 5.08 -16.27
C VAL A 302 -0.25 6.55 -16.67
N ASN A 303 -1.42 6.94 -17.15
CA ASN A 303 -1.80 8.34 -17.19
C ASN A 303 -1.92 8.85 -15.74
N GLN A 304 -1.13 9.84 -15.38
CA GLN A 304 -1.03 10.28 -13.98
C GLN A 304 -2.18 11.19 -13.51
N VAL A 305 -3.13 11.50 -14.40
CA VAL A 305 -4.39 12.20 -14.05
C VAL A 305 -5.49 11.20 -13.69
N THR A 306 -5.55 10.06 -14.41
CA THR A 306 -6.65 9.09 -14.30
C THR A 306 -6.22 7.73 -13.76
N PHE A 307 -4.92 7.44 -13.71
CA PHE A 307 -4.32 6.13 -13.48
C PHE A 307 -4.69 5.06 -14.51
N GLU A 308 -5.30 5.41 -15.65
CA GLU A 308 -5.50 4.47 -16.74
C GLU A 308 -4.14 4.01 -17.29
N SER A 309 -4.01 2.71 -17.53
CA SER A 309 -2.78 2.12 -18.09
C SER A 309 -2.51 2.69 -19.48
N THR A 310 -1.25 3.01 -19.76
CA THR A 310 -0.84 3.40 -21.12
C THR A 310 -0.66 2.19 -22.05
N LEU A 311 -0.78 0.97 -21.51
CA LEU A 311 -0.57 -0.30 -22.26
C LEU A 311 -1.87 -1.02 -22.57
N GLN A 312 -2.94 -0.81 -21.78
CA GLN A 312 -4.24 -1.42 -21.99
C GLN A 312 -5.37 -0.42 -21.71
N PRO A 313 -6.30 -0.21 -22.66
CA PRO A 313 -7.41 0.72 -22.48
C PRO A 313 -8.42 0.17 -21.47
N GLY A 314 -9.07 1.07 -20.72
CA GLY A 314 -10.11 0.70 -19.78
C GLY A 314 -9.63 0.04 -18.49
N VAL A 315 -8.31 -0.13 -18.32
CA VAL A 315 -7.70 -0.72 -17.13
C VAL A 315 -6.88 0.35 -16.39
N HIS A 316 -7.20 0.61 -15.13
CA HIS A 316 -6.48 1.54 -14.27
C HIS A 316 -5.54 0.78 -13.33
N VAL A 317 -4.31 1.26 -13.14
CA VAL A 317 -3.36 0.65 -12.20
C VAL A 317 -2.98 1.64 -11.12
N ILE A 318 -3.16 1.27 -9.87
CA ILE A 318 -2.92 2.12 -8.70
C ILE A 318 -2.06 1.43 -7.63
N GLY A 319 -1.59 2.22 -6.67
CA GLY A 319 -0.77 1.74 -5.56
C GLY A 319 0.66 1.45 -5.98
N ASP A 320 1.29 0.55 -5.25
CA ASP A 320 2.73 0.33 -5.37
C ASP A 320 3.17 -0.24 -6.74
N SER A 321 2.25 -0.85 -7.51
CA SER A 321 2.54 -1.36 -8.86
C SER A 321 2.76 -0.25 -9.90
N CYS A 322 2.13 0.91 -9.75
CA CYS A 322 2.15 1.95 -10.77
C CYS A 322 3.37 2.88 -10.69
N ILE A 323 3.65 3.55 -11.80
CA ILE A 323 4.64 4.65 -11.88
C ILE A 323 3.88 5.96 -11.67
N ALA A 324 3.89 6.47 -10.44
CA ALA A 324 3.14 7.65 -10.00
C ALA A 324 4.04 8.90 -9.85
N GLY A 325 4.91 9.16 -10.81
CA GLY A 325 5.78 10.33 -10.83
C GLY A 325 6.65 10.43 -9.58
N LYS A 326 6.52 11.51 -8.83
CA LYS A 326 7.30 11.77 -7.60
C LYS A 326 6.62 11.25 -6.33
N MET A 327 5.43 10.66 -6.40
CA MET A 327 4.81 10.04 -5.23
C MET A 327 5.56 8.78 -4.82
N PRO A 328 5.81 8.57 -3.51
CA PRO A 328 6.41 7.34 -3.03
C PRO A 328 5.42 6.17 -3.12
N LYS A 329 5.93 4.96 -3.20
CA LYS A 329 5.15 3.73 -3.03
C LYS A 329 4.81 3.57 -1.55
N SER A 330 3.58 3.91 -1.16
CA SER A 330 3.11 3.89 0.24
C SER A 330 1.61 3.65 0.33
N GLY A 331 1.14 3.22 1.51
CA GLY A 331 -0.29 3.01 1.76
C GLY A 331 -1.12 4.28 1.56
N PHE A 332 -0.64 5.43 2.04
CA PHE A 332 -1.34 6.72 1.86
C PHE A 332 -1.39 7.14 0.39
N SER A 333 -0.29 7.01 -0.34
CA SER A 333 -0.28 7.26 -1.79
C SER A 333 -1.28 6.36 -2.52
N ALA A 334 -1.33 5.07 -2.18
CA ALA A 334 -2.27 4.13 -2.78
C ALA A 334 -3.73 4.48 -2.48
N ASN A 335 -4.04 4.88 -1.24
CA ASN A 335 -5.38 5.36 -0.86
C ASN A 335 -5.77 6.63 -1.64
N SER A 336 -4.88 7.61 -1.73
CA SER A 336 -5.09 8.85 -2.51
C SER A 336 -5.34 8.55 -3.99
N GLN A 337 -4.54 7.65 -4.58
CA GLN A 337 -4.68 7.22 -5.97
C GLN A 337 -5.99 6.47 -6.21
N GLY A 338 -6.44 5.65 -5.23
CA GLY A 338 -7.71 4.94 -5.30
C GLY A 338 -8.91 5.87 -5.43
N LYS A 339 -8.91 6.99 -4.70
CA LYS A 339 -9.94 8.05 -4.79
C LYS A 339 -9.94 8.72 -6.15
N VAL A 340 -8.76 9.05 -6.66
CA VAL A 340 -8.61 9.69 -7.99
C VAL A 340 -9.04 8.76 -9.11
N ALA A 341 -8.64 7.49 -9.10
CA ALA A 341 -9.03 6.51 -10.11
C ALA A 341 -10.56 6.27 -10.10
N ALA A 342 -11.16 6.21 -8.91
CA ALA A 342 -12.62 6.09 -8.78
C ALA A 342 -13.33 7.30 -9.39
N ALA A 343 -12.90 8.52 -9.08
CA ALA A 343 -13.48 9.75 -9.64
C ALA A 343 -13.29 9.82 -11.17
N ALA A 344 -12.12 9.43 -11.67
CA ALA A 344 -11.86 9.41 -13.12
C ALA A 344 -12.76 8.40 -13.86
N ILE A 345 -13.02 7.23 -13.29
CA ILE A 345 -13.94 6.24 -13.86
C ILE A 345 -15.37 6.78 -13.89
N VAL A 346 -15.84 7.40 -12.80
CA VAL A 346 -17.19 7.99 -12.74
C VAL A 346 -17.32 9.10 -13.77
N SER A 347 -16.32 9.98 -13.91
CA SER A 347 -16.30 11.01 -14.96
C SER A 347 -16.38 10.42 -16.37
N ALA A 348 -15.61 9.33 -16.62
CA ALA A 348 -15.63 8.65 -17.91
C ALA A 348 -17.01 8.03 -18.24
N PHE A 349 -17.70 7.48 -17.24
CA PHE A 349 -19.05 6.93 -17.43
C PHE A 349 -20.11 8.00 -17.69
N SER A 350 -19.97 9.19 -17.13
CA SER A 350 -20.84 10.33 -17.37
C SER A 350 -20.48 11.14 -18.63
N GLY A 351 -19.43 10.75 -19.37
CA GLY A 351 -18.93 11.49 -20.54
C GLY A 351 -18.27 12.84 -20.19
N SER A 352 -17.92 13.04 -18.92
CA SER A 352 -17.29 14.25 -18.43
C SER A 352 -15.76 14.14 -18.48
N SER A 353 -15.08 15.28 -18.65
CA SER A 353 -13.62 15.33 -18.48
C SER A 353 -13.22 15.04 -17.03
N PRO A 354 -12.13 14.32 -16.78
CA PRO A 354 -11.64 14.10 -15.43
C PRO A 354 -11.20 15.43 -14.81
N ILE A 355 -11.55 15.62 -13.53
CA ILE A 355 -11.09 16.78 -12.75
C ILE A 355 -9.59 16.61 -12.50
N GLU A 356 -8.82 17.70 -12.67
CA GLU A 356 -7.38 17.67 -12.37
C GLU A 356 -7.16 17.35 -10.88
N PRO A 357 -6.48 16.25 -10.56
CA PRO A 357 -6.35 15.81 -9.19
C PRO A 357 -5.23 16.52 -8.44
N SER A 358 -5.41 16.61 -7.13
CA SER A 358 -4.37 16.90 -6.17
C SER A 358 -4.12 15.66 -5.32
N TYR A 359 -2.87 15.42 -4.93
CA TYR A 359 -2.48 14.24 -4.17
C TYR A 359 -1.74 14.64 -2.90
N ALA A 360 -1.81 13.76 -1.92
CA ALA A 360 -1.02 13.90 -0.71
C ALA A 360 -0.35 12.56 -0.34
N ASN A 361 0.74 12.66 0.37
CA ASN A 361 1.35 11.53 1.06
C ASN A 361 1.84 11.97 2.42
N THR A 362 1.53 11.19 3.44
CA THR A 362 2.07 11.35 4.79
C THR A 362 2.51 9.97 5.27
N CYS A 363 3.75 9.90 5.77
CA CYS A 363 4.30 8.67 6.35
C CYS A 363 4.86 9.00 7.74
N TYR A 364 4.25 8.42 8.75
CA TYR A 364 4.81 8.37 10.10
C TYR A 364 5.75 7.19 10.22
N SER A 365 6.70 7.28 11.14
CA SER A 365 7.53 6.16 11.60
C SER A 365 7.78 6.31 13.08
N LEU A 366 7.81 5.18 13.79
CA LEU A 366 8.10 5.13 15.21
C LEU A 366 9.57 4.77 15.44
N VAL A 367 10.28 5.58 16.19
CA VAL A 367 11.61 5.26 16.72
C VAL A 367 11.48 4.48 18.03
N THR A 368 10.61 4.94 18.92
CA THR A 368 10.08 4.21 20.08
C THR A 368 8.56 4.32 20.06
N PRO A 369 7.81 3.63 20.93
CA PRO A 369 6.36 3.83 21.06
C PRO A 369 5.95 5.30 21.26
N ASP A 370 6.81 6.10 21.91
CA ASP A 370 6.56 7.51 22.28
C ASP A 370 7.42 8.49 21.46
N HIS A 371 8.13 8.04 20.44
CA HIS A 371 8.95 8.88 19.58
C HIS A 371 8.58 8.69 18.11
N GLY A 372 7.65 9.50 17.64
CA GLY A 372 7.25 9.56 16.23
C GLY A 372 8.11 10.53 15.42
N ILE A 373 8.26 10.23 14.13
CA ILE A 373 8.84 11.11 13.10
C ILE A 373 8.02 10.98 11.82
N SER A 374 7.91 12.06 11.06
CA SER A 374 7.04 12.07 9.89
C SER A 374 7.70 12.67 8.65
N VAL A 375 7.09 12.42 7.51
CA VAL A 375 7.28 13.13 6.25
C VAL A 375 5.93 13.32 5.60
N ALA A 376 5.63 14.54 5.17
CA ALA A 376 4.42 14.88 4.43
C ALA A 376 4.76 15.62 3.15
N LYS A 377 3.95 15.44 2.09
CA LYS A 377 4.09 16.15 0.82
C LYS A 377 2.76 16.20 0.08
N VAL A 378 2.47 17.36 -0.51
CA VAL A 378 1.37 17.52 -1.47
C VAL A 378 1.93 17.47 -2.89
N TYR A 379 1.16 16.91 -3.81
CA TYR A 379 1.54 16.79 -5.22
C TYR A 379 0.42 17.33 -6.10
N LYS A 380 0.80 17.79 -7.28
CA LYS A 380 -0.09 18.24 -8.34
C LYS A 380 0.35 17.69 -9.70
N ILE A 381 -0.50 17.82 -10.69
CA ILE A 381 -0.12 17.55 -12.06
C ILE A 381 0.66 18.75 -12.63
N SER A 382 1.74 18.46 -13.35
CA SER A 382 2.48 19.43 -14.16
C SER A 382 3.08 18.68 -15.34
N ASN A 383 2.81 19.14 -16.56
CA ASN A 383 3.22 18.48 -17.81
C ASN A 383 2.86 16.98 -17.81
N ASN A 384 1.61 16.66 -17.50
CA ASN A 384 1.07 15.30 -17.40
C ASN A 384 1.78 14.38 -16.39
N SER A 385 2.54 14.94 -15.45
CA SER A 385 3.28 14.19 -14.44
C SER A 385 2.97 14.68 -13.03
N ILE A 386 2.94 13.74 -12.07
CA ILE A 386 2.80 14.05 -10.65
C ILE A 386 4.10 14.62 -10.12
N VAL A 387 4.08 15.87 -9.70
CA VAL A 387 5.22 16.62 -9.13
C VAL A 387 4.89 17.12 -7.72
N GLY A 388 5.90 17.24 -6.87
CA GLY A 388 5.71 17.81 -5.53
C GLY A 388 5.46 19.32 -5.59
N VAL A 389 4.50 19.82 -4.83
CA VAL A 389 4.28 21.26 -4.64
C VAL A 389 5.39 21.79 -3.74
N LYS A 390 6.05 22.88 -4.17
CA LYS A 390 7.11 23.54 -3.39
C LYS A 390 6.53 24.09 -2.08
N GLY A 391 7.19 23.84 -0.95
CA GLY A 391 6.77 24.34 0.37
C GLY A 391 5.58 23.61 1.01
N SER A 392 4.98 22.61 0.36
CA SER A 392 3.76 21.93 0.83
C SER A 392 4.00 20.78 1.80
N GLY A 393 5.06 20.78 2.55
CA GLY A 393 5.37 19.70 3.49
C GLY A 393 6.87 19.62 3.75
N GLY A 394 7.29 18.57 4.41
CA GLY A 394 8.67 18.37 4.81
C GLY A 394 8.82 17.16 5.73
N LEU A 395 9.96 17.10 6.37
CA LEU A 395 10.25 16.18 7.47
C LEU A 395 9.87 16.83 8.80
N SER A 396 9.65 16.02 9.82
CA SER A 396 9.67 16.49 11.20
C SER A 396 10.93 17.32 11.46
N PRO A 397 10.86 18.41 12.26
CA PRO A 397 12.03 19.21 12.59
C PRO A 397 13.11 18.35 13.25
N LYS A 398 14.39 18.62 12.95
CA LYS A 398 15.51 17.83 13.51
C LYS A 398 15.68 18.02 15.00
N LYS A 399 15.53 19.27 15.45
CA LYS A 399 15.67 19.64 16.87
C LYS A 399 14.27 19.93 17.43
N GLU A 400 13.72 18.97 18.14
CA GLU A 400 12.42 19.08 18.79
C GLU A 400 12.45 18.47 20.17
N ASN A 401 11.55 18.97 21.02
CA ASN A 401 11.40 18.47 22.37
C ASN A 401 10.66 17.13 22.42
N VAL A 402 10.74 16.46 23.56
CA VAL A 402 10.11 15.15 23.80
C VAL A 402 8.59 15.19 23.52
N MET A 403 7.91 16.28 23.92
CA MET A 403 6.46 16.43 23.73
C MET A 403 6.07 16.42 22.24
N THR A 404 6.84 17.05 21.36
CA THR A 404 6.60 17.02 19.92
C THR A 404 6.72 15.61 19.38
N ARG A 405 7.72 14.83 19.83
CA ARG A 405 7.91 13.44 19.41
C ARG A 405 6.78 12.53 19.90
N GLN A 406 6.31 12.74 21.12
CA GLN A 406 5.15 12.03 21.66
C GLN A 406 3.89 12.32 20.84
N LYS A 407 3.62 13.59 20.52
CA LYS A 407 2.49 13.95 19.66
C LYS A 407 2.59 13.34 18.25
N GLU A 408 3.79 13.28 17.65
CA GLU A 408 3.99 12.63 16.37
C GLU A 408 3.72 11.12 16.44
N ALA A 409 4.00 10.47 17.57
CA ALA A 409 3.65 9.07 17.79
C ALA A 409 2.14 8.88 17.95
N GLU A 410 1.45 9.75 18.68
CA GLU A 410 -0.02 9.78 18.76
C GLU A 410 -0.66 10.02 17.38
N TYR A 411 -0.12 10.95 16.60
CA TYR A 411 -0.60 11.21 15.24
C TYR A 411 -0.39 10.02 14.32
N ALA A 412 0.68 9.24 14.50
CA ALA A 412 0.89 8.00 13.76
C ALA A 412 -0.24 7.00 14.02
N GLN A 413 -0.66 6.82 15.29
CA GLN A 413 -1.79 5.95 15.63
C GLN A 413 -3.10 6.50 15.04
N GLY A 414 -3.41 7.79 15.24
CA GLY A 414 -4.61 8.41 14.70
C GLY A 414 -4.67 8.36 13.17
N TRP A 415 -3.54 8.53 12.50
CA TRP A 415 -3.43 8.34 11.06
C TRP A 415 -3.77 6.90 10.64
N TYR A 416 -3.23 5.91 11.36
CA TYR A 416 -3.50 4.50 11.07
C TYR A 416 -4.99 4.18 11.22
N ASP A 417 -5.60 4.59 12.33
CA ASP A 417 -7.02 4.35 12.60
C ASP A 417 -7.91 5.01 11.54
N ALA A 418 -7.60 6.24 11.16
CA ALA A 418 -8.34 6.97 10.14
C ALA A 418 -8.25 6.32 8.75
N ILE A 419 -7.05 5.90 8.32
CA ILE A 419 -6.89 5.30 6.99
C ILE A 419 -7.51 3.90 6.91
N VAL A 420 -7.44 3.12 7.99
CA VAL A 420 -8.09 1.80 8.07
C VAL A 420 -9.61 1.94 8.06
N GLN A 421 -10.15 2.91 8.79
CA GLN A 421 -11.57 3.24 8.74
C GLN A 421 -12.01 3.70 7.34
N ASP A 422 -11.20 4.53 6.69
CA ASP A 422 -11.48 4.98 5.32
C ASP A 422 -11.49 3.82 4.31
N MET A 423 -10.69 2.78 4.54
CA MET A 423 -10.61 1.61 3.66
C MET A 423 -11.71 0.57 3.91
N PHE A 424 -11.91 0.19 5.16
CA PHE A 424 -12.62 -1.05 5.51
C PHE A 424 -13.93 -0.82 6.27
N ALA A 425 -14.23 0.38 6.79
CA ALA A 425 -15.44 0.64 7.60
C ALA A 425 -16.62 1.27 6.84
#